data_ef911623e22db7e9597ef0cf9390a0ff
#
_entry.id   ef911623e22db7e9597ef0cf9390a0ff
#
_cell.length_a   1.000
_cell.length_b   1.000
_cell.length_c   1.000
_cell.angle_alpha   90.00
_cell.angle_beta   90.00
_cell.angle_gamma   90.00
#
_symmetry.space_group_name_H-M   'P 1'
#
loop_
_entity.id
_entity.type
_entity.pdbx_description
1 polymer ?
#
loop_
_entity_poly.entity_id
_entity_poly.type
_entity_poly.pdbx_seq_one_letter_code
_entity_poly.pdbx_strand_id
1 'polypeptide(L)'
;MKKYLLSFAVMAMGSTLLTGCLGDDSNSNTPAEITVTKGVFVINNGNVGKAIDGSLSYIDYTTGKATANIYKEVNGKSLGGTPNDVVVYGQKVYIAGSDENTIFVLDARNCKELKQVSTTALLGDAEGKSPRRIATYGDKIYFTTYGGYVAAIDTINFTLQQQYQVGSYPEGLAFGSTSSSTTLPKLYVANSDWSMGNGSISCIDLASASVTEIKNDKVTNPQEIAVSEAGTLYVLDYGHYDENFNQKDAGVYMISGNDAKLVIPNATGMAGLGYYIYTFNDPWGGSGATYSIYDIRSNYTTTLNLSGDSSHKLISPCAISVDPNTGYIYIASRQQDPDTGYPSYAMSGFVNVYDNTGNYLESFTTGVETHKIEFSHGTAKIVFE
;
A
#
# COMPACT_ATOMS: atom_id res chain seq x y z
N MET A 1 -33.27 -1.55 15.98
CA MET A 1 -32.40 -2.70 15.62
C MET A 1 -32.86 -3.22 14.27
N LYS A 2 -32.26 -2.74 13.19
CA LYS A 2 -32.49 -3.29 11.85
C LYS A 2 -31.28 -4.17 11.53
N LYS A 3 -31.52 -5.49 11.42
CA LYS A 3 -30.53 -6.44 10.95
C LYS A 3 -30.34 -6.20 9.45
N TYR A 4 -29.21 -5.68 9.05
CA TYR A 4 -28.81 -5.69 7.65
C TYR A 4 -28.17 -7.05 7.37
N LEU A 5 -28.92 -7.92 6.69
CA LEU A 5 -28.36 -9.07 6.01
C LEU A 5 -27.53 -8.51 4.84
N LEU A 6 -26.19 -8.62 4.93
CA LEU A 6 -25.33 -8.39 3.80
C LEU A 6 -25.59 -9.50 2.77
N SER A 7 -26.32 -9.19 1.74
CA SER A 7 -26.42 -10.05 0.54
C SER A 7 -25.12 -9.88 -0.25
N PHE A 8 -24.27 -10.91 -0.18
CA PHE A 8 -23.09 -11.00 -1.05
C PHE A 8 -23.56 -11.16 -2.49
N ALA A 9 -23.62 -10.07 -3.25
CA ALA A 9 -23.72 -10.14 -4.70
C ALA A 9 -22.33 -10.43 -5.25
N VAL A 10 -22.04 -11.70 -5.51
CA VAL A 10 -20.84 -12.13 -6.24
C VAL A 10 -21.04 -11.73 -7.69
N MET A 11 -20.50 -10.56 -8.11
CA MET A 11 -20.27 -10.29 -9.51
C MET A 11 -18.98 -10.98 -9.94
N ALA A 12 -19.12 -12.19 -10.47
CA ALA A 12 -18.03 -12.86 -11.17
C ALA A 12 -17.73 -12.09 -12.45
N MET A 13 -16.71 -11.23 -12.45
CA MET A 13 -16.09 -10.79 -13.70
C MET A 13 -15.25 -11.95 -14.23
N GLY A 14 -15.76 -12.55 -15.30
CA GLY A 14 -15.18 -13.72 -15.93
C GLY A 14 -13.79 -13.46 -16.49
N SER A 15 -12.82 -14.18 -15.97
CA SER A 15 -11.65 -14.60 -16.73
C SER A 15 -11.91 -16.02 -17.23
N THR A 16 -12.32 -16.13 -18.49
CA THR A 16 -12.43 -17.39 -19.20
C THR A 16 -11.04 -18.01 -19.39
N LEU A 17 -10.73 -19.01 -18.59
CA LEU A 17 -9.81 -20.07 -18.94
C LEU A 17 -10.30 -21.38 -18.30
N LEU A 18 -11.34 -21.95 -18.89
CA LEU A 18 -11.71 -23.33 -18.71
C LEU A 18 -11.75 -24.00 -20.10
N THR A 19 -10.56 -24.36 -20.61
CA THR A 19 -10.43 -25.45 -21.56
C THR A 19 -10.05 -26.69 -20.77
N GLY A 20 -11.02 -27.28 -20.13
CA GLY A 20 -10.94 -28.61 -19.54
C GLY A 20 -11.90 -29.50 -20.31
N CYS A 21 -11.40 -30.59 -20.85
CA CYS A 21 -12.12 -31.63 -21.54
C CYS A 21 -13.41 -32.02 -20.81
N LEU A 22 -14.51 -32.03 -21.53
CA LEU A 22 -15.74 -32.71 -21.15
C LEU A 22 -15.49 -34.20 -21.11
N GLY A 23 -15.11 -34.73 -19.96
CA GLY A 23 -15.28 -36.11 -19.55
C GLY A 23 -16.54 -36.17 -18.74
N ASP A 24 -17.53 -36.89 -19.26
CA ASP A 24 -18.80 -37.19 -18.59
C ASP A 24 -18.52 -38.06 -17.37
N ASP A 25 -18.54 -37.46 -16.17
CA ASP A 25 -18.74 -38.15 -14.89
C ASP A 25 -19.44 -37.22 -13.91
N SER A 26 -20.74 -37.40 -13.87
CA SER A 26 -21.69 -36.78 -12.95
C SER A 26 -21.44 -37.22 -11.51
N ASN A 27 -21.24 -36.28 -10.63
CA ASN A 27 -21.33 -36.22 -9.16
C ASN A 27 -20.00 -35.93 -8.43
N SER A 28 -19.45 -34.75 -8.59
CA SER A 28 -18.63 -34.19 -7.55
C SER A 28 -19.23 -32.86 -7.06
N ASN A 29 -20.07 -32.91 -6.05
CA ASN A 29 -20.47 -31.75 -5.23
C ASN A 29 -19.26 -31.25 -4.42
N THR A 30 -18.12 -31.07 -5.06
CA THR A 30 -16.98 -30.45 -4.40
C THR A 30 -17.25 -28.93 -4.41
N PRO A 31 -17.44 -28.30 -3.24
CA PRO A 31 -17.66 -26.86 -3.19
C PRO A 31 -16.49 -26.14 -3.86
N ALA A 32 -16.77 -25.22 -4.77
CA ALA A 32 -15.72 -24.36 -5.31
C ALA A 32 -15.16 -23.46 -4.22
N GLU A 33 -13.83 -23.38 -4.11
CA GLU A 33 -13.17 -22.43 -3.21
C GLU A 33 -12.89 -21.14 -3.95
N ILE A 34 -13.29 -20.01 -3.35
CA ILE A 34 -12.97 -18.67 -3.85
C ILE A 34 -12.10 -17.93 -2.85
N THR A 35 -11.25 -17.05 -3.35
CA THR A 35 -10.54 -16.08 -2.50
C THR A 35 -11.49 -14.97 -2.09
N VAL A 36 -11.49 -14.63 -0.81
CA VAL A 36 -12.29 -13.55 -0.24
C VAL A 36 -11.42 -12.65 0.62
N THR A 37 -11.77 -11.38 0.71
CA THR A 37 -11.16 -10.45 1.66
C THR A 37 -11.78 -10.69 3.02
N LYS A 38 -10.95 -11.10 3.99
CA LYS A 38 -11.38 -11.37 5.38
C LYS A 38 -11.31 -10.15 6.26
N GLY A 39 -10.42 -9.22 5.94
CA GLY A 39 -10.26 -8.01 6.70
C GLY A 39 -9.23 -7.08 6.08
N VAL A 40 -9.06 -5.92 6.70
CA VAL A 40 -8.17 -4.87 6.24
C VAL A 40 -7.32 -4.39 7.41
N PHE A 41 -6.01 -4.44 7.23
CA PHE A 41 -5.04 -3.81 8.12
C PHE A 41 -4.80 -2.37 7.68
N VAL A 42 -4.74 -1.49 8.66
CA VAL A 42 -4.49 -0.07 8.41
C VAL A 42 -3.39 0.40 9.34
N ILE A 43 -2.27 0.80 8.78
CA ILE A 43 -1.16 1.36 9.57
C ILE A 43 -1.37 2.85 9.78
N ASN A 44 -1.13 3.31 11.00
CA ASN A 44 -1.28 4.68 11.41
C ASN A 44 0.03 5.14 12.02
N ASN A 45 0.62 6.21 11.48
CA ASN A 45 1.94 6.69 11.87
C ASN A 45 1.98 7.25 13.30
N GLY A 46 0.81 7.63 13.86
CA GLY A 46 0.77 8.40 15.08
C GLY A 46 1.27 9.83 14.88
N ASN A 47 1.67 10.47 15.95
CA ASN A 47 2.27 11.80 15.89
C ASN A 47 3.29 11.96 17.01
N VAL A 48 4.56 11.74 16.71
CA VAL A 48 5.65 11.81 17.69
C VAL A 48 5.74 13.18 18.36
N GLY A 49 5.49 14.26 17.61
CA GLY A 49 5.48 15.62 18.13
C GLY A 49 4.35 15.91 19.14
N LYS A 50 3.33 15.04 19.18
CA LYS A 50 2.22 15.08 20.15
C LYS A 50 2.27 13.92 21.14
N ALA A 51 3.36 13.13 21.15
CA ALA A 51 3.52 11.91 21.96
C ALA A 51 2.38 10.88 21.71
N ILE A 52 1.95 10.76 20.46
CA ILE A 52 0.98 9.77 20.01
C ILE A 52 1.73 8.69 19.23
N ASP A 53 1.79 7.48 19.79
CA ASP A 53 2.40 6.34 19.13
C ASP A 53 1.61 5.92 17.89
N GLY A 54 2.32 5.31 16.95
CA GLY A 54 1.73 4.64 15.83
C GLY A 54 0.90 3.42 16.23
N SER A 55 0.01 3.00 15.38
CA SER A 55 -0.91 1.89 15.66
C SER A 55 -1.22 1.06 14.41
N LEU A 56 -1.68 -0.17 14.65
CA LEU A 56 -2.27 -1.04 13.63
C LEU A 56 -3.76 -1.13 13.91
N SER A 57 -4.58 -0.59 13.00
CA SER A 57 -6.03 -0.85 13.01
C SER A 57 -6.34 -2.11 12.22
N TYR A 58 -7.39 -2.83 12.61
CA TYR A 58 -7.88 -3.99 11.87
C TYR A 58 -9.39 -3.93 11.72
N ILE A 59 -9.85 -4.01 10.49
CA ILE A 59 -11.26 -4.12 10.10
C ILE A 59 -11.50 -5.60 9.80
N ASP A 60 -12.31 -6.26 10.60
CA ASP A 60 -12.62 -7.68 10.47
C ASP A 60 -13.99 -7.85 9.80
N TYR A 61 -14.02 -8.29 8.56
CA TYR A 61 -15.25 -8.52 7.81
C TYR A 61 -16.01 -9.78 8.25
N THR A 62 -15.36 -10.70 8.97
CA THR A 62 -16.05 -11.87 9.53
C THR A 62 -16.97 -11.48 10.69
N THR A 63 -16.56 -10.48 11.47
CA THR A 63 -17.31 -10.01 12.65
C THR A 63 -18.00 -8.67 12.43
N GLY A 64 -17.66 -7.94 11.37
CA GLY A 64 -18.14 -6.59 11.09
C GLY A 64 -17.59 -5.54 12.08
N LYS A 65 -16.44 -5.79 12.71
CA LYS A 65 -15.85 -4.91 13.72
C LYS A 65 -14.56 -4.29 13.24
N ALA A 66 -14.33 -3.04 13.65
CA ALA A 66 -13.05 -2.38 13.51
C ALA A 66 -12.42 -2.17 14.90
N THR A 67 -11.14 -2.46 15.01
CA THR A 67 -10.31 -2.24 16.19
C THR A 67 -9.22 -1.22 15.83
N ALA A 68 -9.22 -0.06 16.48
CA ALA A 68 -8.32 1.05 16.13
C ALA A 68 -6.85 0.77 16.47
N ASN A 69 -6.56 -0.10 17.44
CA ASN A 69 -5.19 -0.50 17.78
C ASN A 69 -5.13 -1.97 18.19
N ILE A 70 -5.31 -2.87 17.20
CA ILE A 70 -5.30 -4.32 17.42
C ILE A 70 -3.96 -4.83 17.96
N TYR A 71 -2.84 -4.22 17.52
CA TYR A 71 -1.53 -4.63 18.01
C TYR A 71 -1.40 -4.43 19.52
N LYS A 72 -1.79 -3.27 20.03
CA LYS A 72 -1.73 -2.97 21.46
C LYS A 72 -2.70 -3.81 22.27
N GLU A 73 -3.91 -4.03 21.75
CA GLU A 73 -4.91 -4.88 22.43
C GLU A 73 -4.42 -6.31 22.60
N VAL A 74 -3.78 -6.88 21.58
CA VAL A 74 -3.33 -8.28 21.59
C VAL A 74 -2.00 -8.46 22.32
N ASN A 75 -1.06 -7.52 22.18
CA ASN A 75 0.33 -7.69 22.63
C ASN A 75 0.67 -6.88 23.89
N GLY A 76 -0.23 -6.01 24.35
CA GLY A 76 -0.07 -5.22 25.58
C GLY A 76 1.01 -4.12 25.50
N LYS A 77 1.50 -3.81 24.29
CA LYS A 77 2.54 -2.80 24.04
C LYS A 77 2.29 -2.03 22.76
N SER A 78 2.94 -0.87 22.58
CA SER A 78 2.86 -0.04 21.39
C SER A 78 3.76 -0.56 20.27
N LEU A 79 3.47 -0.15 19.02
CA LEU A 79 4.39 -0.25 17.88
C LEU A 79 5.54 0.78 17.94
N GLY A 80 5.46 1.75 18.86
CA GLY A 80 6.38 2.89 18.90
C GLY A 80 5.98 4.01 17.94
N GLY A 81 6.95 4.84 17.55
CA GLY A 81 6.73 5.94 16.64
C GLY A 81 6.69 5.49 15.17
N THR A 82 6.04 6.22 14.35
CA THR A 82 6.06 6.22 12.87
C THR A 82 6.20 4.85 12.18
N PRO A 83 5.30 3.86 12.39
CA PRO A 83 5.24 2.70 11.52
C PRO A 83 4.78 3.12 10.12
N ASN A 84 5.50 2.72 9.08
CA ASN A 84 5.34 3.26 7.73
C ASN A 84 4.67 2.33 6.74
N ASP A 85 4.75 1.04 6.93
CA ASP A 85 4.17 0.09 5.98
C ASP A 85 3.66 -1.16 6.68
N VAL A 86 2.69 -1.80 6.06
CA VAL A 86 2.13 -3.08 6.48
C VAL A 86 1.86 -3.95 5.24
N VAL A 87 2.30 -5.20 5.31
CA VAL A 87 2.11 -6.19 4.24
C VAL A 87 1.68 -7.51 4.84
N VAL A 88 0.66 -8.13 4.25
CA VAL A 88 0.24 -9.50 4.57
C VAL A 88 0.89 -10.46 3.58
N TYR A 89 1.69 -11.39 4.08
CA TYR A 89 2.31 -12.40 3.24
C TYR A 89 2.27 -13.79 3.90
N GLY A 90 1.64 -14.72 3.21
CA GLY A 90 1.34 -16.03 3.77
C GLY A 90 0.43 -15.92 4.99
N GLN A 91 0.88 -16.44 6.13
CA GLN A 91 0.15 -16.36 7.40
C GLN A 91 0.74 -15.30 8.35
N LYS A 92 1.44 -14.31 7.82
CA LYS A 92 2.11 -13.28 8.62
C LYS A 92 1.76 -11.89 8.16
N VAL A 93 1.78 -10.96 9.10
CA VAL A 93 1.74 -9.52 8.86
C VAL A 93 3.11 -8.96 9.19
N TYR A 94 3.68 -8.19 8.27
CA TYR A 94 4.96 -7.52 8.43
C TYR A 94 4.73 -6.03 8.51
N ILE A 95 5.35 -5.35 9.47
CA ILE A 95 5.22 -3.91 9.67
C ILE A 95 6.60 -3.28 9.73
N ALA A 96 6.84 -2.25 8.94
CA ALA A 96 8.05 -1.44 9.00
C ALA A 96 7.89 -0.34 10.06
N GLY A 97 8.55 -0.49 11.21
CA GLY A 97 8.61 0.49 12.28
C GLY A 97 9.84 1.37 12.11
N SER A 98 9.68 2.56 11.55
CA SER A 98 10.81 3.41 11.18
C SER A 98 11.59 3.92 12.37
N ASP A 99 10.95 4.50 13.36
CA ASP A 99 11.63 5.05 14.53
C ASP A 99 12.22 3.95 15.41
N GLU A 100 11.61 2.78 15.41
CA GLU A 100 12.05 1.61 16.16
C GLU A 100 13.17 0.82 15.43
N ASN A 101 13.50 1.16 14.19
CA ASN A 101 14.44 0.42 13.34
C ASN A 101 14.14 -1.09 13.32
N THR A 102 12.86 -1.44 13.15
CA THR A 102 12.36 -2.80 13.37
C THR A 102 11.36 -3.21 12.31
N ILE A 103 11.47 -4.44 11.83
CA ILE A 103 10.37 -5.13 11.15
C ILE A 103 9.64 -5.97 12.20
N PHE A 104 8.40 -5.60 12.51
CA PHE A 104 7.52 -6.40 13.35
C PHE A 104 6.88 -7.51 12.51
N VAL A 105 6.82 -8.71 13.06
CA VAL A 105 6.21 -9.87 12.43
C VAL A 105 5.11 -10.41 13.32
N LEU A 106 3.88 -10.46 12.81
CA LEU A 106 2.70 -10.92 13.53
C LEU A 106 2.09 -12.15 12.85
N ASP A 107 1.35 -12.96 13.59
CA ASP A 107 0.45 -13.97 13.03
C ASP A 107 -0.79 -13.27 12.46
N ALA A 108 -1.06 -13.46 11.18
CA ALA A 108 -2.15 -12.78 10.47
C ALA A 108 -3.57 -13.17 10.95
N ARG A 109 -3.70 -14.29 11.69
CA ARG A 109 -5.00 -14.79 12.17
C ARG A 109 -5.44 -14.12 13.48
N ASN A 110 -4.48 -13.66 14.29
CA ASN A 110 -4.78 -13.18 15.64
C ASN A 110 -3.93 -11.98 16.08
N CYS A 111 -3.09 -11.44 15.19
CA CYS A 111 -2.22 -10.30 15.42
C CYS A 111 -1.20 -10.47 16.57
N LYS A 112 -0.96 -11.70 17.04
CA LYS A 112 0.10 -11.96 18.01
C LYS A 112 1.46 -11.74 17.39
N GLU A 113 2.30 -11.02 18.11
CA GLU A 113 3.69 -10.84 17.72
C GLU A 113 4.45 -12.16 17.75
N LEU A 114 5.08 -12.49 16.63
CA LEU A 114 5.93 -13.66 16.45
C LEU A 114 7.41 -13.28 16.61
N LYS A 115 7.81 -12.10 16.11
CA LYS A 115 9.19 -11.65 16.08
C LYS A 115 9.28 -10.13 15.94
N GLN A 116 10.34 -9.56 16.49
CA GLN A 116 10.88 -8.26 16.13
C GLN A 116 12.25 -8.48 15.50
N VAL A 117 12.46 -7.90 14.32
CA VAL A 117 13.72 -8.01 13.57
C VAL A 117 14.34 -6.63 13.51
N SER A 118 15.40 -6.41 14.30
CA SER A 118 16.14 -5.14 14.28
C SER A 118 16.87 -4.99 12.96
N THR A 119 16.53 -3.94 12.21
CA THR A 119 17.15 -3.67 10.91
C THR A 119 18.59 -3.15 11.06
N THR A 120 18.88 -2.42 12.13
CA THR A 120 20.25 -2.00 12.45
C THR A 120 21.14 -3.15 12.89
N ALA A 121 20.61 -4.13 13.62
CA ALA A 121 21.37 -5.34 13.95
C ALA A 121 21.66 -6.21 12.72
N LEU A 122 20.80 -6.15 11.70
CA LEU A 122 21.00 -6.91 10.46
C LEU A 122 21.99 -6.24 9.49
N LEU A 123 21.93 -4.92 9.35
CA LEU A 123 22.61 -4.19 8.28
C LEU A 123 23.73 -3.29 8.79
N GLY A 124 23.69 -2.87 10.05
CA GLY A 124 24.51 -1.80 10.63
C GLY A 124 23.68 -0.59 11.02
N ASP A 125 24.20 0.24 11.94
CA ASP A 125 23.44 1.37 12.52
C ASP A 125 23.06 2.43 11.48
N ALA A 126 23.91 2.65 10.48
CA ALA A 126 23.64 3.61 9.42
C ALA A 126 22.75 3.01 8.32
N GLU A 127 23.09 1.83 7.85
CA GLU A 127 22.46 1.13 6.74
C GLU A 127 21.03 0.64 7.07
N GLY A 128 20.84 0.17 8.31
CA GLY A 128 19.57 -0.36 8.80
C GLY A 128 18.59 0.69 9.34
N LYS A 129 18.95 1.95 9.29
CA LYS A 129 18.16 3.04 9.86
C LYS A 129 16.82 3.24 9.13
N SER A 130 15.78 3.40 9.91
CA SER A 130 14.43 3.80 9.47
C SER A 130 13.91 2.96 8.30
N PRO A 131 13.48 1.69 8.52
CA PRO A 131 12.83 0.89 7.48
C PRO A 131 11.54 1.57 7.02
N ARG A 132 11.27 1.54 5.67
CA ARG A 132 10.20 2.33 5.07
C ARG A 132 9.10 1.48 4.45
N ARG A 133 9.39 0.80 3.37
CA ARG A 133 8.39 0.02 2.59
C ARG A 133 8.81 -1.42 2.49
N ILE A 134 7.82 -2.29 2.32
CA ILE A 134 7.99 -3.74 2.23
C ILE A 134 7.38 -4.24 0.93
N ALA A 135 8.08 -5.12 0.23
CA ALA A 135 7.52 -5.94 -0.86
C ALA A 135 7.88 -7.41 -0.65
N THR A 136 7.13 -8.31 -1.27
CA THR A 136 7.27 -9.75 -1.05
C THR A 136 7.50 -10.49 -2.37
N TYR A 137 8.42 -11.44 -2.36
CA TYR A 137 8.63 -12.32 -3.49
C TYR A 137 9.27 -13.67 -3.06
N GLY A 138 8.68 -14.76 -3.53
CA GLY A 138 9.16 -16.11 -3.20
C GLY A 138 9.03 -16.41 -1.69
N ASP A 139 10.13 -16.76 -1.06
CA ASP A 139 10.22 -17.05 0.37
C ASP A 139 10.76 -15.86 1.19
N LYS A 140 10.75 -14.65 0.62
CA LYS A 140 11.40 -13.46 1.20
C LYS A 140 10.47 -12.26 1.29
N ILE A 141 10.77 -11.40 2.26
CA ILE A 141 10.34 -10.01 2.24
C ILE A 141 11.55 -9.13 1.93
N TYR A 142 11.31 -8.07 1.19
CA TYR A 142 12.27 -7.03 0.84
C TYR A 142 11.81 -5.73 1.47
N PHE A 143 12.71 -4.99 2.09
CA PHE A 143 12.36 -3.70 2.69
C PHE A 143 13.42 -2.64 2.42
N THR A 144 12.99 -1.41 2.24
CA THR A 144 13.85 -0.25 2.10
C THR A 144 14.22 0.32 3.46
N THR A 145 15.40 0.96 3.56
CA THR A 145 15.84 1.70 4.74
C THR A 145 16.40 3.06 4.33
N TYR A 146 16.20 4.07 5.14
CA TYR A 146 16.76 5.40 4.88
C TYR A 146 18.30 5.44 4.88
N GLY A 147 18.94 4.36 5.30
CA GLY A 147 20.37 4.15 5.12
C GLY A 147 20.82 3.97 3.65
N GLY A 148 19.88 3.96 2.70
CA GLY A 148 20.17 3.78 1.27
C GLY A 148 20.29 2.33 0.85
N TYR A 149 19.54 1.44 1.50
CA TYR A 149 19.59 0.00 1.23
C TYR A 149 18.21 -0.61 1.01
N VAL A 150 18.19 -1.69 0.23
CA VAL A 150 17.15 -2.70 0.26
C VAL A 150 17.74 -3.96 0.88
N ALA A 151 17.07 -4.51 1.88
CA ALA A 151 17.42 -5.80 2.47
C ALA A 151 16.35 -6.84 2.18
N ALA A 152 16.77 -8.08 2.01
CA ALA A 152 15.90 -9.25 1.88
C ALA A 152 16.13 -10.19 3.06
N ILE A 153 15.06 -10.57 3.76
CA ILE A 153 15.09 -11.59 4.82
C ILE A 153 14.16 -12.75 4.46
N ASP A 154 14.51 -13.95 4.88
CA ASP A 154 13.63 -15.11 4.71
C ASP A 154 12.43 -15.04 5.66
N THR A 155 11.31 -15.64 5.24
CA THR A 155 10.04 -15.59 5.98
C THR A 155 9.92 -16.62 7.11
N ILE A 156 10.92 -17.50 7.31
CA ILE A 156 10.90 -18.55 8.31
C ILE A 156 11.76 -18.19 9.52
N ASN A 157 13.05 -17.91 9.28
CA ASN A 157 14.02 -17.62 10.33
C ASN A 157 14.28 -16.12 10.50
N PHE A 158 13.84 -15.30 9.54
CA PHE A 158 14.03 -13.84 9.50
C PHE A 158 15.51 -13.44 9.46
N THR A 159 16.31 -14.24 8.78
CA THR A 159 17.74 -13.99 8.60
C THR A 159 17.99 -13.20 7.31
N LEU A 160 19.01 -12.34 7.33
CA LEU A 160 19.42 -11.58 6.16
C LEU A 160 19.90 -12.55 5.06
N GLN A 161 19.30 -12.44 3.88
CA GLN A 161 19.65 -13.23 2.71
C GLN A 161 20.48 -12.41 1.72
N GLN A 162 20.10 -11.16 1.52
CA GLN A 162 20.73 -10.24 0.57
C GLN A 162 20.54 -8.80 1.04
N GLN A 163 21.46 -7.93 0.62
CA GLN A 163 21.32 -6.49 0.75
C GLN A 163 21.84 -5.82 -0.53
N TYR A 164 21.22 -4.72 -0.90
CA TYR A 164 21.54 -3.96 -2.09
C TYR A 164 21.66 -2.49 -1.72
N GLN A 165 22.78 -1.88 -2.07
CA GLN A 165 22.91 -0.43 -1.96
C GLN A 165 22.14 0.22 -3.11
N VAL A 166 21.26 1.17 -2.79
CA VAL A 166 20.41 1.91 -3.71
C VAL A 166 20.63 3.41 -3.56
N GLY A 167 19.79 4.25 -4.15
CA GLY A 167 19.90 5.70 -3.99
C GLY A 167 19.51 6.20 -2.60
N SER A 168 19.59 7.52 -2.41
CA SER A 168 19.32 8.19 -1.14
C SER A 168 17.85 8.14 -0.77
N TYR A 169 17.57 7.89 0.50
CA TYR A 169 16.22 7.89 1.09
C TYR A 169 15.20 7.06 0.27
N PRO A 170 15.44 5.75 0.12
CA PRO A 170 14.55 4.90 -0.62
C PRO A 170 13.21 4.76 0.10
N GLU A 171 12.14 4.88 -0.68
CA GLU A 171 10.73 4.76 -0.27
C GLU A 171 10.11 3.52 -0.91
N GLY A 172 9.13 3.69 -1.79
CA GLY A 172 8.38 2.62 -2.42
C GLY A 172 9.24 1.65 -3.23
N LEU A 173 8.83 0.38 -3.23
CA LEU A 173 9.48 -0.65 -4.03
C LEU A 173 8.43 -1.58 -4.65
N ALA A 174 8.68 -2.04 -5.88
CA ALA A 174 7.78 -2.93 -6.59
C ALA A 174 8.55 -3.91 -7.50
N PHE A 175 8.05 -5.14 -7.56
CA PHE A 175 8.58 -6.14 -8.47
C PHE A 175 8.05 -5.93 -9.89
N GLY A 176 8.96 -6.05 -10.85
CA GLY A 176 8.59 -6.12 -12.26
C GLY A 176 7.90 -7.43 -12.61
N SER A 177 7.06 -7.39 -13.64
CA SER A 177 6.48 -8.59 -14.21
C SER A 177 7.55 -9.45 -14.87
N THR A 178 7.44 -10.77 -14.72
CA THR A 178 8.25 -11.73 -15.45
C THR A 178 7.42 -12.41 -16.51
N SER A 179 7.88 -12.37 -17.76
CA SER A 179 7.26 -13.12 -18.86
C SER A 179 7.52 -14.63 -18.81
N SER A 180 8.32 -15.10 -17.85
CA SER A 180 8.73 -16.50 -17.70
C SER A 180 8.84 -16.87 -16.22
N SER A 181 8.31 -18.03 -15.86
CA SER A 181 8.44 -18.60 -14.51
C SER A 181 9.88 -18.96 -14.10
N THR A 182 10.81 -18.95 -15.05
CA THR A 182 12.23 -19.28 -14.83
C THR A 182 13.12 -18.06 -14.64
N THR A 183 12.60 -16.84 -14.88
CA THR A 183 13.36 -15.60 -14.74
C THR A 183 12.96 -14.90 -13.45
N LEU A 184 13.95 -14.58 -12.59
CA LEU A 184 13.67 -13.76 -11.41
C LEU A 184 13.24 -12.34 -11.83
N PRO A 185 12.28 -11.72 -11.14
CA PRO A 185 11.87 -10.37 -11.45
C PRO A 185 12.96 -9.36 -11.14
N LYS A 186 12.87 -8.21 -11.76
CA LYS A 186 13.58 -7.01 -11.29
C LYS A 186 12.81 -6.37 -10.16
N LEU A 187 13.53 -5.78 -9.21
CA LEU A 187 12.93 -4.98 -8.14
C LEU A 187 13.28 -3.51 -8.40
N TYR A 188 12.26 -2.66 -8.48
CA TYR A 188 12.41 -1.23 -8.67
C TYR A 188 12.18 -0.51 -7.34
N VAL A 189 12.98 0.53 -7.08
CA VAL A 189 12.99 1.27 -5.83
C VAL A 189 12.97 2.77 -6.11
N ALA A 190 12.01 3.47 -5.52
CA ALA A 190 11.93 4.92 -5.56
C ALA A 190 12.89 5.52 -4.52
N ASN A 191 13.85 6.33 -4.96
CA ASN A 191 14.80 7.01 -4.09
C ASN A 191 14.45 8.50 -4.03
N SER A 192 13.84 8.95 -2.94
CA SER A 192 13.26 10.29 -2.83
C SER A 192 14.28 11.41 -2.61
N ASP A 193 15.49 11.04 -2.23
CA ASP A 193 16.54 11.99 -1.83
C ASP A 193 16.06 13.03 -0.80
N TRP A 194 15.10 12.64 0.03
CA TRP A 194 14.49 13.52 1.03
C TRP A 194 13.99 14.86 0.44
N SER A 195 13.44 14.84 -0.78
CA SER A 195 12.95 16.04 -1.50
C SER A 195 14.02 17.08 -1.84
N MET A 196 15.30 16.69 -1.88
CA MET A 196 16.41 17.58 -2.27
C MET A 196 16.54 17.75 -3.78
N GLY A 197 15.69 17.08 -4.56
CA GLY A 197 15.59 17.25 -6.00
C GLY A 197 16.52 16.38 -6.84
N ASN A 198 17.23 15.42 -6.22
CA ASN A 198 18.09 14.47 -6.94
C ASN A 198 17.53 13.02 -6.86
N GLY A 199 16.22 12.90 -6.76
CA GLY A 199 15.55 11.60 -6.74
C GLY A 199 15.89 10.74 -7.95
N SER A 200 15.75 9.42 -7.78
CA SER A 200 16.07 8.45 -8.83
C SER A 200 15.26 7.16 -8.62
N ILE A 201 15.39 6.23 -9.57
CA ILE A 201 14.84 4.90 -9.45
C ILE A 201 15.98 3.90 -9.54
N SER A 202 16.18 3.09 -8.50
CA SER A 202 17.08 1.94 -8.58
C SER A 202 16.37 0.74 -9.18
N CYS A 203 17.04 0.05 -10.11
CA CYS A 203 16.61 -1.22 -10.67
C CYS A 203 17.58 -2.33 -10.21
N ILE A 204 17.10 -3.22 -9.38
CA ILE A 204 17.85 -4.37 -8.86
C ILE A 204 17.50 -5.58 -9.72
N ASP A 205 18.49 -6.16 -10.36
CA ASP A 205 18.37 -7.45 -11.02
C ASP A 205 18.66 -8.56 -10.01
N LEU A 206 17.62 -9.31 -9.62
CA LEU A 206 17.77 -10.33 -8.58
C LEU A 206 18.59 -11.54 -9.01
N ALA A 207 18.75 -11.78 -10.31
CA ALA A 207 19.53 -12.92 -10.80
C ALA A 207 21.03 -12.65 -10.74
N SER A 208 21.45 -11.43 -11.07
CA SER A 208 22.86 -11.02 -11.07
C SER A 208 23.27 -10.24 -9.82
N ALA A 209 22.32 -9.87 -8.97
CA ALA A 209 22.48 -8.97 -7.83
C ALA A 209 23.02 -7.58 -8.20
N SER A 210 22.92 -7.18 -9.47
CA SER A 210 23.36 -5.88 -9.93
C SER A 210 22.30 -4.80 -9.68
N VAL A 211 22.76 -3.60 -9.39
CA VAL A 211 21.90 -2.42 -9.22
C VAL A 211 22.26 -1.40 -10.28
N THR A 212 21.27 -0.93 -11.01
CA THR A 212 21.40 0.18 -11.97
C THR A 212 20.49 1.32 -11.58
N GLU A 213 20.84 2.54 -11.93
CA GLU A 213 20.07 3.71 -11.57
C GLU A 213 19.46 4.37 -12.82
N ILE A 214 18.17 4.70 -12.74
CA ILE A 214 17.43 5.47 -13.73
C ILE A 214 17.28 6.88 -13.14
N LYS A 215 17.89 7.87 -13.81
CA LYS A 215 17.76 9.29 -13.47
C LYS A 215 17.00 10.03 -14.54
N ASN A 216 16.15 10.95 -14.11
CA ASN A 216 15.36 11.76 -14.99
C ASN A 216 15.08 13.13 -14.34
N ASP A 217 15.27 14.21 -15.08
CA ASP A 217 15.10 15.59 -14.58
C ASP A 217 13.65 15.92 -14.16
N LYS A 218 12.68 15.08 -14.54
CA LYS A 218 11.26 15.28 -14.20
C LYS A 218 10.83 14.50 -12.97
N VAL A 219 11.59 13.47 -12.58
CA VAL A 219 11.30 12.61 -11.43
C VAL A 219 12.32 12.93 -10.35
N THR A 220 11.95 13.81 -9.43
CA THR A 220 12.89 14.44 -8.50
C THR A 220 12.67 14.06 -7.05
N ASN A 221 11.48 13.50 -6.74
CA ASN A 221 11.09 13.09 -5.39
C ASN A 221 10.13 11.89 -5.46
N PRO A 222 10.56 10.75 -6.05
CA PRO A 222 9.71 9.57 -6.21
C PRO A 222 9.40 8.93 -4.86
N GLN A 223 8.13 8.58 -4.64
CA GLN A 223 7.62 8.04 -3.39
C GLN A 223 7.10 6.61 -3.52
N GLU A 224 6.35 6.34 -4.58
CA GLU A 224 5.76 5.01 -4.81
C GLU A 224 5.96 4.57 -6.26
N ILE A 225 6.01 3.24 -6.46
CA ILE A 225 6.16 2.63 -7.78
C ILE A 225 5.07 1.58 -7.96
N ALA A 226 4.42 1.61 -9.12
CA ALA A 226 3.62 0.50 -9.63
C ALA A 226 4.23 -0.01 -10.93
N VAL A 227 4.15 -1.32 -11.15
CA VAL A 227 4.64 -1.94 -12.37
C VAL A 227 3.49 -2.64 -13.07
N SER A 228 3.23 -2.30 -14.33
CA SER A 228 2.20 -2.97 -15.13
C SER A 228 2.62 -4.39 -15.51
N GLU A 229 1.66 -5.20 -15.93
CA GLU A 229 1.93 -6.55 -16.47
C GLU A 229 2.90 -6.52 -17.67
N ALA A 230 2.90 -5.44 -18.44
CA ALA A 230 3.84 -5.24 -19.56
C ALA A 230 5.24 -4.77 -19.11
N GLY A 231 5.48 -4.60 -17.81
CA GLY A 231 6.75 -4.14 -17.24
C GLY A 231 6.97 -2.62 -17.31
N THR A 232 5.94 -1.84 -17.64
CA THR A 232 6.02 -0.38 -17.62
C THR A 232 5.94 0.13 -16.17
N LEU A 233 6.83 1.05 -15.81
CA LEU A 233 6.86 1.66 -14.49
C LEU A 233 5.96 2.90 -14.45
N TYR A 234 5.21 3.03 -13.36
CA TYR A 234 4.46 4.22 -12.99
C TYR A 234 4.93 4.68 -11.63
N VAL A 235 5.37 5.91 -11.54
CA VAL A 235 6.01 6.46 -10.35
C VAL A 235 5.23 7.66 -9.85
N LEU A 236 4.78 7.59 -8.61
CA LEU A 236 4.27 8.75 -7.90
C LEU A 236 5.46 9.60 -7.46
N ASP A 237 5.53 10.80 -7.99
CA ASP A 237 6.54 11.79 -7.63
C ASP A 237 5.87 12.97 -6.92
N TYR A 238 6.41 13.38 -5.77
CA TYR A 238 5.89 14.55 -5.05
C TYR A 238 6.42 15.88 -5.59
N GLY A 239 7.30 15.84 -6.59
CA GLY A 239 7.90 17.03 -7.17
C GLY A 239 8.70 17.82 -6.15
N HIS A 240 8.63 19.13 -6.27
CA HIS A 240 9.32 20.05 -5.38
C HIS A 240 8.41 21.22 -4.97
N TYR A 241 8.84 22.00 -3.99
CA TYR A 241 8.15 23.22 -3.58
C TYR A 241 8.91 24.45 -4.07
N ASP A 242 8.19 25.41 -4.66
CA ASP A 242 8.76 26.69 -5.02
C ASP A 242 8.99 27.59 -3.77
N GLU A 243 9.58 28.76 -3.97
CA GLU A 243 9.86 29.73 -2.89
C GLU A 243 8.61 30.21 -2.13
N ASN A 244 7.42 30.03 -2.73
CA ASN A 244 6.12 30.38 -2.12
C ASN A 244 5.43 29.14 -1.53
N PHE A 245 6.12 28.01 -1.39
CA PHE A 245 5.60 26.73 -0.91
C PHE A 245 4.49 26.12 -1.78
N ASN A 246 4.42 26.48 -3.06
CA ASN A 246 3.55 25.79 -4.01
C ASN A 246 4.24 24.53 -4.51
N GLN A 247 3.54 23.41 -4.45
CA GLN A 247 4.01 22.13 -5.01
C GLN A 247 4.01 22.22 -6.54
N LYS A 248 5.10 21.80 -7.16
CA LYS A 248 5.34 21.79 -8.60
C LYS A 248 5.71 20.39 -9.04
N ASP A 249 5.33 20.06 -10.27
CA ASP A 249 5.72 18.83 -10.97
C ASP A 249 5.35 17.54 -10.25
N ALA A 250 4.45 17.60 -9.25
CA ALA A 250 3.90 16.43 -8.59
C ALA A 250 2.96 15.67 -9.53
N GLY A 251 2.94 14.35 -9.42
CA GLY A 251 2.03 13.51 -10.18
C GLY A 251 2.53 12.10 -10.42
N VAL A 252 1.81 11.36 -11.23
CA VAL A 252 2.24 10.03 -11.67
C VAL A 252 2.94 10.14 -13.02
N TYR A 253 4.16 9.64 -13.07
CA TYR A 253 4.97 9.57 -14.29
C TYR A 253 5.06 8.13 -14.80
N MET A 254 4.84 7.95 -16.09
CA MET A 254 5.18 6.74 -16.81
C MET A 254 6.64 6.79 -17.24
N ILE A 255 7.42 5.79 -16.87
CA ILE A 255 8.85 5.70 -17.15
C ILE A 255 9.10 4.75 -18.33
N SER A 256 9.87 5.21 -19.31
CA SER A 256 10.30 4.42 -20.46
C SER A 256 11.81 4.66 -20.72
N GLY A 257 12.64 3.70 -20.28
CA GLY A 257 14.10 3.91 -20.25
C GLY A 257 14.45 5.09 -19.33
N ASN A 258 15.12 6.10 -19.88
CA ASN A 258 15.45 7.34 -19.15
C ASN A 258 14.42 8.46 -19.34
N ASP A 259 13.38 8.24 -20.14
CA ASP A 259 12.32 9.23 -20.35
C ASP A 259 11.21 9.08 -19.32
N ALA A 260 10.63 10.21 -18.89
CA ALA A 260 9.45 10.27 -18.04
C ALA A 260 8.35 11.12 -18.68
N LYS A 261 7.14 10.57 -18.68
CA LYS A 261 5.93 11.25 -19.16
C LYS A 261 4.94 11.39 -18.02
N LEU A 262 4.59 12.63 -17.67
CA LEU A 262 3.49 12.88 -16.71
C LEU A 262 2.16 12.39 -17.29
N VAL A 263 1.50 11.46 -16.59
CA VAL A 263 0.22 10.87 -17.02
C VAL A 263 -0.93 11.28 -16.12
N ILE A 264 -0.68 11.56 -14.84
CA ILE A 264 -1.67 12.09 -13.89
C ILE A 264 -1.02 13.25 -13.14
N PRO A 265 -1.33 14.50 -13.49
CA PRO A 265 -0.76 15.66 -12.80
C PRO A 265 -1.34 15.83 -11.39
N ASN A 266 -0.54 16.39 -10.51
CA ASN A 266 -0.88 16.78 -9.15
C ASN A 266 -1.31 15.63 -8.22
N ALA A 267 -1.10 14.37 -8.59
CA ALA A 267 -1.38 13.24 -7.71
C ALA A 267 -0.47 13.30 -6.47
N THR A 268 -1.05 13.06 -5.29
CA THR A 268 -0.34 12.98 -3.99
C THR A 268 -0.51 11.63 -3.31
N GLY A 269 -1.26 10.72 -3.91
CA GLY A 269 -1.37 9.32 -3.51
C GLY A 269 -1.75 8.43 -4.67
N MET A 270 -1.30 7.18 -4.63
CA MET A 270 -1.47 6.23 -5.72
C MET A 270 -1.74 4.81 -5.20
N ALA A 271 -2.60 4.08 -5.91
CA ALA A 271 -2.74 2.63 -5.79
C ALA A 271 -2.90 2.01 -7.16
N GLY A 272 -2.16 0.94 -7.44
CA GLY A 272 -2.28 0.17 -8.68
C GLY A 272 -3.13 -1.08 -8.48
N LEU A 273 -4.03 -1.37 -9.44
CA LEU A 273 -4.74 -2.65 -9.51
C LEU A 273 -4.96 -3.05 -10.97
N GLY A 274 -4.32 -4.14 -11.40
CA GLY A 274 -4.43 -4.64 -12.77
C GLY A 274 -4.02 -3.58 -13.80
N TYR A 275 -4.96 -3.15 -14.63
CA TYR A 275 -4.73 -2.13 -15.65
C TYR A 275 -5.09 -0.71 -15.20
N TYR A 276 -5.33 -0.48 -13.91
CA TYR A 276 -5.78 0.80 -13.41
C TYR A 276 -4.85 1.35 -12.34
N ILE A 277 -4.64 2.67 -12.39
CA ILE A 277 -3.98 3.43 -11.34
C ILE A 277 -5.00 4.39 -10.76
N TYR A 278 -5.30 4.23 -9.49
CA TYR A 278 -6.19 5.09 -8.70
C TYR A 278 -5.35 6.13 -7.99
N THR A 279 -5.77 7.39 -8.02
CA THR A 279 -5.05 8.48 -7.38
C THR A 279 -5.98 9.41 -6.63
N PHE A 280 -5.42 10.08 -5.65
CA PHE A 280 -5.98 11.31 -5.12
C PHE A 280 -4.96 12.45 -5.25
N ASN A 281 -5.49 13.67 -5.34
CA ASN A 281 -4.76 14.90 -5.19
C ASN A 281 -5.31 15.62 -3.95
N ASP A 282 -4.47 15.85 -2.95
CA ASP A 282 -4.78 16.64 -1.75
C ASP A 282 -3.85 17.86 -1.71
N PRO A 283 -4.19 18.96 -2.42
CA PRO A 283 -3.32 20.11 -2.52
C PRO A 283 -3.20 20.79 -1.16
N TRP A 284 -1.97 21.11 -0.79
CA TRP A 284 -1.70 21.90 0.42
C TRP A 284 -2.50 23.20 0.40
N GLY A 285 -3.28 23.44 1.45
CA GLY A 285 -4.14 24.65 1.54
C GLY A 285 -5.62 24.42 1.26
N GLY A 286 -6.06 23.19 1.01
CA GLY A 286 -7.46 22.77 1.17
C GLY A 286 -8.45 23.23 0.11
N SER A 287 -8.07 23.27 -1.17
CA SER A 287 -9.04 23.51 -2.26
C SER A 287 -10.00 22.32 -2.51
N GLY A 288 -9.91 21.27 -1.70
CA GLY A 288 -10.66 20.03 -1.82
C GLY A 288 -9.90 18.96 -2.62
N ALA A 289 -9.96 17.74 -2.12
CA ALA A 289 -9.33 16.60 -2.79
C ALA A 289 -10.08 16.20 -4.05
N THR A 290 -9.34 15.77 -5.07
CA THR A 290 -9.86 15.19 -6.30
C THR A 290 -9.34 13.78 -6.48
N TYR A 291 -10.09 12.94 -7.18
CA TYR A 291 -9.77 11.52 -7.37
C TYR A 291 -9.83 11.17 -8.84
N SER A 292 -8.92 10.31 -9.28
CA SER A 292 -8.82 9.91 -10.69
C SER A 292 -8.49 8.42 -10.83
N ILE A 293 -8.92 7.87 -11.97
CA ILE A 293 -8.54 6.53 -12.41
C ILE A 293 -7.87 6.65 -13.78
N TYR A 294 -6.66 6.16 -13.90
CA TYR A 294 -5.95 6.07 -15.16
C TYR A 294 -5.98 4.65 -15.68
N ASP A 295 -6.53 4.45 -16.89
CA ASP A 295 -6.48 3.15 -17.60
C ASP A 295 -5.19 3.09 -18.43
N ILE A 296 -4.31 2.19 -18.05
CA ILE A 296 -3.00 1.96 -18.68
C ILE A 296 -3.13 1.55 -20.16
N ARG A 297 -4.18 0.81 -20.53
CA ARG A 297 -4.39 0.29 -21.89
C ARG A 297 -4.82 1.37 -22.86
N SER A 298 -5.69 2.26 -22.41
CA SER A 298 -6.21 3.36 -23.22
C SER A 298 -5.38 4.64 -23.09
N ASN A 299 -4.46 4.71 -22.11
CA ASN A 299 -3.74 5.93 -21.72
C ASN A 299 -4.68 7.11 -21.43
N TYR A 300 -5.77 6.82 -20.75
CA TYR A 300 -6.82 7.80 -20.47
C TYR A 300 -7.12 7.91 -18.98
N THR A 301 -7.24 9.14 -18.50
CA THR A 301 -7.61 9.45 -17.11
C THR A 301 -9.07 9.85 -17.03
N THR A 302 -9.82 9.23 -16.13
CA THR A 302 -11.19 9.60 -15.78
C THR A 302 -11.24 10.14 -14.34
N THR A 303 -12.12 11.11 -14.11
CA THR A 303 -12.42 11.55 -12.75
C THR A 303 -13.21 10.47 -12.03
N LEU A 304 -12.77 10.09 -10.84
CA LEU A 304 -13.53 9.26 -9.92
C LEU A 304 -14.42 10.16 -9.05
N ASN A 305 -15.71 10.15 -9.31
CA ASN A 305 -16.69 10.90 -8.53
C ASN A 305 -17.13 10.06 -7.32
N LEU A 306 -16.79 10.51 -6.12
CA LEU A 306 -17.19 9.83 -4.90
C LEU A 306 -18.50 10.40 -4.38
N SER A 307 -19.47 9.54 -4.08
CA SER A 307 -20.64 9.92 -3.28
C SER A 307 -20.23 9.97 -1.80
N GLY A 308 -20.61 10.99 -1.06
CA GLY A 308 -20.15 11.19 0.31
C GLY A 308 -21.16 10.79 1.37
N ASP A 309 -20.68 10.26 2.50
CA ASP A 309 -21.34 10.36 3.78
C ASP A 309 -20.94 11.70 4.40
N SER A 310 -21.92 12.52 4.76
CA SER A 310 -21.67 13.85 5.32
C SER A 310 -20.94 13.83 6.68
N SER A 311 -21.04 12.72 7.43
CA SER A 311 -20.38 12.52 8.72
C SER A 311 -18.88 12.18 8.62
N HIS A 312 -18.45 11.67 7.45
CA HIS A 312 -17.07 11.24 7.18
C HIS A 312 -16.52 11.86 5.90
N LYS A 313 -16.58 13.18 5.83
CA LYS A 313 -16.10 13.92 4.66
C LYS A 313 -14.58 13.78 4.51
N LEU A 314 -14.14 13.37 3.33
CA LEU A 314 -12.72 13.30 2.97
C LEU A 314 -12.13 14.70 2.78
N ILE A 315 -11.60 15.28 3.86
CA ILE A 315 -11.04 16.64 3.86
C ILE A 315 -9.53 16.65 3.61
N SER A 316 -8.84 15.57 3.99
CA SER A 316 -7.39 15.40 3.78
C SER A 316 -7.09 13.90 3.62
N PRO A 317 -7.28 13.35 2.40
CA PRO A 317 -6.95 11.96 2.11
C PRO A 317 -5.44 11.73 2.28
N CYS A 318 -5.09 10.58 2.87
CA CYS A 318 -3.72 10.25 3.20
C CYS A 318 -3.31 8.84 2.73
N ALA A 319 -4.26 7.99 2.38
CA ALA A 319 -4.00 6.72 1.72
C ALA A 319 -5.18 6.33 0.82
N ILE A 320 -4.87 5.63 -0.28
CA ILE A 320 -5.84 4.97 -1.16
C ILE A 320 -5.37 3.54 -1.41
N SER A 321 -6.30 2.61 -1.42
CA SER A 321 -6.04 1.22 -1.81
C SER A 321 -7.28 0.61 -2.45
N VAL A 322 -7.12 -0.40 -3.27
CA VAL A 322 -8.23 -1.08 -3.95
C VAL A 322 -8.14 -2.57 -3.69
N ASP A 323 -9.22 -3.13 -3.18
CA ASP A 323 -9.30 -4.56 -2.88
C ASP A 323 -9.28 -5.38 -4.19
N PRO A 324 -8.29 -6.25 -4.39
CA PRO A 324 -8.17 -7.02 -5.62
C PRO A 324 -9.30 -8.05 -5.83
N ASN A 325 -10.03 -8.43 -4.79
CA ASN A 325 -11.12 -9.39 -4.90
C ASN A 325 -12.47 -8.73 -5.23
N THR A 326 -12.74 -7.56 -4.65
CA THR A 326 -14.04 -6.89 -4.79
C THR A 326 -13.99 -5.69 -5.74
N GLY A 327 -12.81 -5.12 -5.97
CA GLY A 327 -12.65 -3.85 -6.66
C GLY A 327 -13.09 -2.65 -5.81
N TYR A 328 -13.40 -2.84 -4.53
CA TYR A 328 -13.80 -1.74 -3.65
C TYR A 328 -12.62 -0.82 -3.35
N ILE A 329 -12.91 0.47 -3.31
CA ILE A 329 -11.93 1.53 -3.13
C ILE A 329 -11.96 1.98 -1.67
N TYR A 330 -10.81 1.93 -1.03
CA TYR A 330 -10.61 2.34 0.36
C TYR A 330 -9.81 3.62 0.39
N ILE A 331 -10.36 4.65 1.01
CA ILE A 331 -9.69 5.96 1.12
C ILE A 331 -9.64 6.34 2.59
N ALA A 332 -8.41 6.49 3.09
CA ALA A 332 -8.18 7.01 4.43
C ALA A 332 -8.12 8.54 4.42
N SER A 333 -8.64 9.16 5.46
CA SER A 333 -8.56 10.61 5.64
C SER A 333 -8.39 10.98 7.10
N ARG A 334 -7.74 12.11 7.33
CA ARG A 334 -7.76 12.80 8.61
C ARG A 334 -9.16 13.34 8.90
N GLN A 335 -9.51 13.40 10.17
CA GLN A 335 -10.70 14.13 10.60
C GLN A 335 -10.46 15.65 10.60
N GLN A 336 -11.53 16.40 10.43
CA GLN A 336 -11.50 17.84 10.64
C GLN A 336 -11.45 18.14 12.14
N ASP A 337 -10.51 18.96 12.55
CA ASP A 337 -10.48 19.52 13.89
C ASP A 337 -11.67 20.49 14.05
N PRO A 338 -12.57 20.25 15.00
CA PRO A 338 -13.79 21.05 15.15
C PRO A 338 -13.52 22.49 15.58
N ASP A 339 -12.37 22.74 16.22
CA ASP A 339 -12.02 24.07 16.73
C ASP A 339 -11.37 24.95 15.67
N THR A 340 -10.57 24.34 14.78
CA THR A 340 -9.81 25.06 13.77
C THR A 340 -10.38 24.97 12.37
N GLY A 341 -11.17 23.92 12.08
CA GLY A 341 -11.67 23.63 10.75
C GLY A 341 -10.65 23.00 9.80
N TYR A 342 -9.38 22.83 10.23
CA TYR A 342 -8.31 22.21 9.46
C TYR A 342 -8.20 20.69 9.73
N PRO A 343 -7.47 19.92 8.89
CA PRO A 343 -7.18 18.52 9.18
C PRO A 343 -6.44 18.36 10.51
N SER A 344 -6.90 17.43 11.35
CA SER A 344 -6.27 17.17 12.64
C SER A 344 -5.17 16.12 12.51
N TYR A 345 -4.00 16.44 13.04
CA TYR A 345 -2.85 15.54 13.15
C TYR A 345 -2.74 14.87 14.53
N ALA A 346 -3.80 14.95 15.34
CA ALA A 346 -3.85 14.37 16.68
C ALA A 346 -5.12 13.59 16.99
N MET A 347 -6.13 13.70 16.13
CA MET A 347 -7.37 12.93 16.23
C MET A 347 -7.25 11.63 15.43
N SER A 348 -7.99 10.63 15.85
CA SER A 348 -8.17 9.41 15.05
C SER A 348 -8.65 9.75 13.64
N GLY A 349 -8.08 9.08 12.64
CA GLY A 349 -8.55 9.14 11.27
C GLY A 349 -9.70 8.17 11.01
N PHE A 350 -10.03 8.01 9.75
CA PHE A 350 -11.02 7.03 9.30
C PHE A 350 -10.68 6.52 7.91
N VAL A 351 -11.29 5.39 7.54
CA VAL A 351 -11.28 4.84 6.18
C VAL A 351 -12.70 4.79 5.68
N ASN A 352 -12.98 5.43 4.54
CA ASN A 352 -14.22 5.25 3.80
C ASN A 352 -14.03 4.16 2.74
N VAL A 353 -15.06 3.36 2.57
CA VAL A 353 -15.14 2.30 1.55
C VAL A 353 -16.18 2.69 0.52
N TYR A 354 -15.79 2.56 -0.75
CA TYR A 354 -16.64 2.82 -1.90
C TYR A 354 -16.68 1.60 -2.80
N ASP A 355 -17.78 1.42 -3.53
CA ASP A 355 -17.79 0.46 -4.63
C ASP A 355 -16.89 0.91 -5.79
N ASN A 356 -16.71 0.07 -6.79
CA ASN A 356 -15.86 0.36 -7.96
C ASN A 356 -16.38 1.50 -8.86
N THR A 357 -17.56 2.04 -8.57
CA THR A 357 -18.15 3.20 -9.27
C THR A 357 -18.11 4.48 -8.44
N GLY A 358 -17.62 4.40 -7.19
CA GLY A 358 -17.46 5.52 -6.28
C GLY A 358 -18.65 5.77 -5.35
N ASN A 359 -19.62 4.84 -5.27
CA ASN A 359 -20.69 4.96 -4.29
C ASN A 359 -20.22 4.56 -2.89
N TYR A 360 -20.50 5.40 -1.91
CA TYR A 360 -20.18 5.16 -0.50
C TYR A 360 -20.89 3.90 0.03
N LEU A 361 -20.13 3.06 0.72
CA LEU A 361 -20.64 1.85 1.34
C LEU A 361 -20.63 1.96 2.87
N GLU A 362 -19.47 2.24 3.46
CA GLU A 362 -19.29 2.26 4.90
C GLU A 362 -18.02 3.03 5.30
N SER A 363 -17.87 3.26 6.61
CA SER A 363 -16.70 3.96 7.17
C SER A 363 -16.25 3.31 8.48
N PHE A 364 -14.95 3.30 8.71
CA PHE A 364 -14.31 2.75 9.90
C PHE A 364 -13.35 3.75 10.53
N THR A 365 -13.44 3.95 11.84
CA THR A 365 -12.46 4.74 12.59
C THR A 365 -11.14 3.99 12.67
N THR A 366 -10.04 4.70 12.46
CA THR A 366 -8.66 4.18 12.53
C THR A 366 -7.87 4.90 13.63
N GLY A 367 -6.55 4.70 13.67
CA GLY A 367 -5.65 5.47 14.53
C GLY A 367 -5.36 6.86 13.96
N VAL A 368 -4.37 7.53 14.56
CA VAL A 368 -3.92 8.87 14.16
C VAL A 368 -2.95 8.76 12.99
N GLU A 369 -3.10 9.62 11.96
CA GLU A 369 -2.23 9.67 10.78
C GLU A 369 -2.21 8.33 10.02
N THR A 370 -3.35 7.96 9.46
CA THR A 370 -3.46 6.77 8.62
C THR A 370 -2.56 6.89 7.40
N HIS A 371 -1.75 5.85 7.14
CA HIS A 371 -0.68 5.92 6.15
C HIS A 371 -0.72 4.83 5.09
N LYS A 372 -1.13 3.60 5.45
CA LYS A 372 -1.19 2.46 4.52
C LYS A 372 -2.38 1.57 4.83
N ILE A 373 -2.96 1.00 3.76
CA ILE A 373 -4.08 0.07 3.82
C ILE A 373 -3.65 -1.21 3.11
N GLU A 374 -3.81 -2.35 3.79
CA GLU A 374 -3.42 -3.68 3.29
C GLU A 374 -4.54 -4.69 3.51
N PHE A 375 -4.77 -5.56 2.54
CA PHE A 375 -5.86 -6.54 2.55
C PHE A 375 -5.40 -7.90 3.07
N SER A 376 -6.22 -8.48 3.95
CA SER A 376 -6.06 -9.85 4.42
C SER A 376 -7.04 -10.76 3.68
N HIS A 377 -6.53 -11.77 2.99
CA HIS A 377 -7.30 -12.69 2.19
C HIS A 377 -7.45 -14.05 2.86
N GLY A 378 -8.44 -14.80 2.42
CA GLY A 378 -8.64 -16.19 2.79
C GLY A 378 -9.56 -16.89 1.80
N THR A 379 -9.83 -18.17 2.02
CA THR A 379 -10.74 -18.92 1.16
C THR A 379 -12.14 -19.03 1.80
N ALA A 380 -13.16 -19.03 0.95
CA ALA A 380 -14.53 -19.38 1.29
C ALA A 380 -15.02 -20.46 0.32
N LYS A 381 -15.87 -21.37 0.81
CA LYS A 381 -16.52 -22.40 -0.01
C LYS A 381 -17.85 -21.90 -0.53
N ILE A 382 -18.06 -22.00 -1.84
CA ILE A 382 -19.37 -21.79 -2.44
C ILE A 382 -20.10 -23.12 -2.46
N VAL A 383 -21.25 -23.19 -1.79
CA VAL A 383 -22.20 -24.31 -1.90
C VAL A 383 -23.24 -23.86 -2.90
N PHE A 384 -23.34 -24.54 -4.03
CA PHE A 384 -24.45 -24.35 -4.96
C PHE A 384 -25.64 -25.16 -4.43
N GLU A 385 -26.73 -24.48 -4.06
CA GLU A 385 -28.00 -25.10 -3.71
C GLU A 385 -28.78 -25.54 -4.97
#